data_f20b8266da7ff4a56a1c4906bc4b1d3a
#
_entry.id   f20b8266da7ff4a56a1c4906bc4b1d3a
#
_cell.length_a   1.000
_cell.length_b   1.000
_cell.length_c   1.000
_cell.angle_alpha   90.00
_cell.angle_beta   90.00
_cell.angle_gamma   90.00
#
_symmetry.space_group_name_H-M   'P 1'
#
loop_
_entity.id
_entity.type
_entity.pdbx_description
1 polymer ?
#
loop_
_entity_poly.entity_id
_entity_poly.type
_entity_poly.pdbx_seq_one_letter_code
_entity_poly.pdbx_strand_id
1 'polypeptide(L)'
;MAEEVRKEEPQKVETSKDVTTSTNAVLKAADEKKEKKSKATFVRLLVMIVVFLVLGGVGISSGVFALSDLSDVVFDFSAIWKVLIMMASVITLETLIVFLLGLPKLKSHRARSVISVISSLMKYIAAIVILCWGLSILGVNVSTIVASVGIVALIVGFSAESLIADVVTGAFMIFENHYNVGDIIEVDGFRGTVTDIGIRTTCITDPAQNIKIVNNSAMKNILNRSDKMSRSISDIGIPYGTDLENLEAAIPALMQEIYDKHRDMMKDLPKYLGVNELGDSAVVLRFMVYVDESDIFAATRVLNHDLLLGFRKLGVEVPFPQRDVHLYQ
;
A
#
# COMPACT_ATOMS: atom_id res chain seq x y z
N MET A 1 -23.43 56.90 17.43
CA MET A 1 -22.32 56.27 18.14
C MET A 1 -21.35 55.75 17.10
N ALA A 2 -20.10 56.12 17.22
CA ALA A 2 -19.10 56.21 16.19
C ALA A 2 -18.72 54.87 15.55
N GLU A 3 -18.70 54.86 14.23
CA GLU A 3 -18.16 53.89 13.33
C GLU A 3 -16.65 54.10 13.24
N GLU A 4 -15.87 53.15 13.71
CA GLU A 4 -14.40 53.16 13.68
C GLU A 4 -13.94 52.57 12.35
N VAL A 5 -13.64 53.40 11.39
CA VAL A 5 -13.07 53.08 10.08
C VAL A 5 -11.60 52.71 10.26
N ARG A 6 -11.25 51.45 10.14
CA ARG A 6 -9.88 50.92 10.10
C ARG A 6 -9.26 51.26 8.74
N LYS A 7 -8.31 52.17 8.74
CA LYS A 7 -7.49 52.52 7.55
C LYS A 7 -6.54 51.36 7.26
N GLU A 8 -6.69 50.73 6.09
CA GLU A 8 -5.69 49.86 5.48
C GLU A 8 -4.53 50.71 4.96
N GLU A 9 -3.31 50.40 5.41
CA GLU A 9 -2.07 50.92 4.82
C GLU A 9 -1.83 50.29 3.44
N PRO A 10 -1.35 51.05 2.41
CA PRO A 10 -1.09 50.53 1.09
C PRO A 10 0.20 49.67 1.11
N GLN A 11 0.08 48.41 0.67
CA GLN A 11 1.22 47.52 0.37
C GLN A 11 2.18 48.22 -0.60
N LYS A 12 3.44 48.34 -0.20
CA LYS A 12 4.54 48.80 -1.03
C LYS A 12 4.72 47.86 -2.23
N VAL A 13 4.44 48.37 -3.43
CA VAL A 13 4.78 47.72 -4.70
C VAL A 13 6.29 47.69 -4.82
N GLU A 14 6.90 46.52 -4.67
CA GLU A 14 8.33 46.30 -4.97
C GLU A 14 8.57 46.59 -6.42
N THR A 15 9.37 47.61 -6.68
CA THR A 15 9.72 48.08 -8.01
C THR A 15 10.54 47.03 -8.77
N SER A 16 10.26 46.82 -10.04
CA SER A 16 10.88 45.88 -11.01
C SER A 16 12.43 45.91 -10.99
N LYS A 17 13.06 46.94 -10.43
CA LYS A 17 14.51 47.05 -10.27
C LYS A 17 15.07 46.17 -9.14
N ASP A 18 14.33 45.97 -8.05
CA ASP A 18 14.79 45.15 -6.91
C ASP A 18 14.76 43.67 -7.24
N VAL A 19 13.78 43.23 -8.03
CA VAL A 19 13.69 41.81 -8.49
C VAL A 19 14.84 41.48 -9.45
N THR A 20 15.20 42.39 -10.36
CA THR A 20 16.32 42.18 -11.30
C THR A 20 17.67 42.15 -10.59
N THR A 21 17.86 42.94 -9.55
CA THR A 21 19.09 42.97 -8.75
C THR A 21 19.26 41.72 -7.91
N SER A 22 18.17 41.22 -7.32
CA SER A 22 18.19 39.96 -6.54
C SER A 22 18.43 38.71 -7.43
N THR A 23 17.85 38.68 -8.62
CA THR A 23 18.04 37.60 -9.60
C THR A 23 19.48 37.55 -10.10
N ASN A 24 20.09 38.70 -10.39
CA ASN A 24 21.51 38.78 -10.81
C ASN A 24 22.44 38.39 -9.69
N ALA A 25 22.17 38.71 -8.44
CA ALA A 25 22.96 38.29 -7.29
C ALA A 25 22.90 36.75 -7.08
N VAL A 26 21.74 36.14 -7.26
CA VAL A 26 21.56 34.68 -7.15
C VAL A 26 22.29 33.95 -8.29
N LEU A 27 22.22 34.47 -9.53
CA LEU A 27 22.94 33.90 -10.67
C LEU A 27 24.43 33.98 -10.47
N LYS A 28 24.96 35.12 -10.00
CA LYS A 28 26.39 35.30 -9.71
C LYS A 28 26.90 34.37 -8.60
N ALA A 29 26.11 34.19 -7.55
CA ALA A 29 26.45 33.24 -6.47
C ALA A 29 26.41 31.78 -6.95
N ALA A 30 25.50 31.43 -7.87
CA ALA A 30 25.44 30.09 -8.46
C ALA A 30 26.67 29.83 -9.38
N ASP A 31 27.10 30.81 -10.15
CA ASP A 31 28.26 30.69 -11.02
C ASP A 31 29.57 30.63 -10.21
N GLU A 32 29.72 31.41 -9.14
CA GLU A 32 30.85 31.31 -8.22
C GLU A 32 30.92 29.95 -7.52
N LYS A 33 29.77 29.40 -7.15
CA LYS A 33 29.70 28.05 -6.54
C LYS A 33 30.07 26.95 -7.52
N LYS A 34 29.67 27.10 -8.80
CA LYS A 34 30.03 26.19 -9.89
C LYS A 34 31.51 26.27 -10.23
N GLU A 35 32.09 27.46 -10.26
CA GLU A 35 33.49 27.68 -10.49
C GLU A 35 34.37 27.13 -9.33
N LYS A 36 33.97 27.35 -8.06
CA LYS A 36 34.61 26.75 -6.88
C LYS A 36 34.57 25.22 -6.92
N LYS A 37 33.43 24.63 -7.33
CA LYS A 37 33.29 23.18 -7.44
C LYS A 37 34.17 22.62 -8.57
N SER A 38 34.28 23.31 -9.71
CA SER A 38 35.15 22.94 -10.82
C SER A 38 36.63 23.01 -10.42
N LYS A 39 37.07 24.11 -9.77
CA LYS A 39 38.44 24.25 -9.25
C LYS A 39 38.76 23.16 -8.21
N ALA A 40 37.88 22.86 -7.30
CA ALA A 40 38.06 21.79 -6.31
C ALA A 40 38.21 20.40 -6.97
N THR A 41 37.43 20.13 -8.03
CA THR A 41 37.54 18.88 -8.80
C THR A 41 38.88 18.82 -9.55
N PHE A 42 39.27 19.91 -10.16
CA PHE A 42 40.57 20.00 -10.85
C PHE A 42 41.73 19.80 -9.89
N VAL A 43 41.73 20.45 -8.71
CA VAL A 43 42.73 20.26 -7.67
C VAL A 43 42.78 18.82 -7.18
N ARG A 44 41.63 18.17 -6.97
CA ARG A 44 41.58 16.74 -6.59
C ARG A 44 42.20 15.84 -7.66
N LEU A 45 41.87 16.09 -8.93
CA LEU A 45 42.44 15.35 -10.06
C LEU A 45 43.97 15.52 -10.11
N LEU A 46 44.44 16.74 -9.93
CA LEU A 46 45.89 17.06 -9.92
C LEU A 46 46.61 16.38 -8.74
N VAL A 47 45.99 16.40 -7.54
CA VAL A 47 46.52 15.69 -6.36
C VAL A 47 46.57 14.19 -6.62
N MET A 48 45.52 13.59 -7.21
CA MET A 48 45.50 12.16 -7.55
C MET A 48 46.61 11.80 -8.55
N ILE A 49 46.84 12.63 -9.58
CA ILE A 49 47.93 12.43 -10.56
C ILE A 49 49.29 12.49 -9.86
N VAL A 50 49.52 13.47 -8.99
CA VAL A 50 50.77 13.60 -8.22
C VAL A 50 50.96 12.39 -7.31
N VAL A 51 49.95 11.96 -6.58
CA VAL A 51 50.01 10.76 -5.72
C VAL A 51 50.33 9.53 -6.55
N PHE A 52 49.70 9.37 -7.71
CA PHE A 52 49.95 8.24 -8.62
C PHE A 52 51.41 8.25 -9.13
N LEU A 53 51.92 9.43 -9.51
CA LEU A 53 53.34 9.58 -9.96
C LEU A 53 54.34 9.32 -8.83
N VAL A 54 54.03 9.79 -7.62
CA VAL A 54 54.89 9.55 -6.44
C VAL A 54 54.89 8.07 -6.06
N LEU A 55 53.73 7.44 -5.99
CA LEU A 55 53.60 6.00 -5.68
C LEU A 55 54.25 5.14 -6.77
N GLY A 56 54.08 5.49 -8.05
CA GLY A 56 54.71 4.82 -9.16
C GLY A 56 56.25 4.98 -9.12
N GLY A 57 56.74 6.20 -8.85
CA GLY A 57 58.17 6.48 -8.69
C GLY A 57 58.81 5.74 -7.51
N VAL A 58 58.14 5.71 -6.37
CA VAL A 58 58.56 4.92 -5.19
C VAL A 58 58.51 3.41 -5.50
N GLY A 59 57.52 2.93 -6.20
CA GLY A 59 57.40 1.51 -6.60
C GLY A 59 58.54 1.06 -7.51
N ILE A 60 58.93 1.91 -8.46
CA ILE A 60 60.10 1.67 -9.35
C ILE A 60 61.38 1.72 -8.56
N SER A 61 61.56 2.71 -7.71
CA SER A 61 62.79 2.89 -6.94
C SER A 61 63.01 1.83 -5.85
N SER A 62 61.93 1.27 -5.32
CA SER A 62 61.93 0.17 -4.33
C SER A 62 62.09 -1.22 -4.95
N GLY A 63 62.10 -1.33 -6.28
CA GLY A 63 62.21 -2.60 -6.99
C GLY A 63 60.92 -3.44 -6.94
N VAL A 64 59.81 -2.87 -6.47
CA VAL A 64 58.52 -3.52 -6.48
C VAL A 64 57.91 -3.60 -7.91
N PHE A 65 58.29 -2.61 -8.77
CA PHE A 65 58.00 -2.61 -10.20
C PHE A 65 59.31 -2.37 -10.97
N ALA A 66 59.73 -3.32 -11.81
CA ALA A 66 60.80 -3.09 -12.75
C ALA A 66 60.26 -2.46 -14.06
N LEU A 67 60.99 -1.49 -14.63
CA LEU A 67 60.60 -0.92 -15.93
C LEU A 67 60.59 -1.97 -17.05
N SER A 68 61.34 -3.08 -16.86
CA SER A 68 61.32 -4.26 -17.73
C SER A 68 59.95 -4.98 -17.73
N ASP A 69 59.22 -4.94 -16.60
CA ASP A 69 57.89 -5.59 -16.51
C ASP A 69 56.84 -4.86 -17.34
N LEU A 70 57.08 -3.56 -17.64
CA LEU A 70 56.24 -2.78 -18.54
C LEU A 70 56.49 -3.13 -20.04
N SER A 71 57.67 -3.63 -20.38
CA SER A 71 57.99 -4.06 -21.75
C SER A 71 57.43 -5.44 -22.09
N ASP A 72 57.12 -6.26 -21.08
CA ASP A 72 56.52 -7.59 -21.21
C ASP A 72 54.99 -7.57 -21.21
N VAL A 73 54.40 -6.38 -21.02
CA VAL A 73 52.91 -6.24 -21.17
C VAL A 73 52.59 -6.37 -22.66
N VAL A 74 52.34 -7.59 -23.09
CA VAL A 74 51.74 -7.87 -24.40
C VAL A 74 50.37 -7.25 -24.43
N PHE A 75 50.27 -6.07 -25.06
CA PHE A 75 48.98 -5.45 -25.32
C PHE A 75 48.19 -6.33 -26.24
N ASP A 76 47.37 -7.23 -25.67
CA ASP A 76 46.40 -8.01 -26.46
C ASP A 76 45.33 -7.07 -27.00
N PHE A 77 45.54 -6.59 -28.22
CA PHE A 77 44.61 -5.70 -28.88
C PHE A 77 43.23 -6.31 -29.00
N SER A 78 43.13 -7.64 -29.01
CA SER A 78 41.85 -8.37 -29.03
C SER A 78 41.11 -8.25 -27.68
N ALA A 79 41.83 -8.26 -26.54
CA ALA A 79 41.29 -8.05 -25.23
C ALA A 79 40.67 -6.66 -25.07
N ILE A 80 41.38 -5.62 -25.59
CA ILE A 80 40.91 -4.24 -25.57
C ILE A 80 39.57 -4.13 -26.36
N TRP A 81 39.53 -4.70 -27.58
CA TRP A 81 38.29 -4.70 -28.35
C TRP A 81 37.16 -5.44 -27.67
N LYS A 82 37.42 -6.59 -27.03
CA LYS A 82 36.42 -7.33 -26.25
C LYS A 82 35.85 -6.50 -25.10
N VAL A 83 36.73 -5.80 -24.36
CA VAL A 83 36.34 -4.88 -23.25
C VAL A 83 35.45 -3.74 -23.78
N LEU A 84 35.88 -3.09 -24.89
CA LEU A 84 35.08 -2.00 -25.49
C LEU A 84 33.68 -2.44 -25.96
N ILE A 85 33.63 -3.58 -26.65
CA ILE A 85 32.35 -4.13 -27.11
C ILE A 85 31.45 -4.50 -25.92
N MET A 86 32.01 -5.13 -24.88
CA MET A 86 31.31 -5.44 -23.64
C MET A 86 30.78 -4.18 -22.95
N MET A 87 31.62 -3.16 -22.76
CA MET A 87 31.20 -1.88 -22.16
C MET A 87 30.07 -1.25 -22.99
N ALA A 88 30.22 -1.18 -24.30
CA ALA A 88 29.18 -0.65 -25.18
C ALA A 88 27.86 -1.43 -25.06
N SER A 89 27.92 -2.76 -24.99
CA SER A 89 26.71 -3.61 -24.86
C SER A 89 26.00 -3.40 -23.51
N VAL A 90 26.74 -3.35 -22.40
CA VAL A 90 26.17 -3.14 -21.06
C VAL A 90 25.57 -1.74 -20.95
N ILE A 91 26.28 -0.70 -21.42
CA ILE A 91 25.77 0.68 -21.39
C ILE A 91 24.55 0.84 -22.29
N THR A 92 24.53 0.19 -23.46
CA THR A 92 23.36 0.21 -24.36
C THR A 92 22.17 -0.46 -23.71
N LEU A 93 22.36 -1.61 -23.07
CA LEU A 93 21.30 -2.34 -22.37
C LEU A 93 20.75 -1.53 -21.19
N GLU A 94 21.65 -0.94 -20.37
CA GLU A 94 21.28 -0.04 -19.25
C GLU A 94 20.46 1.16 -19.76
N THR A 95 20.96 1.83 -20.81
CA THR A 95 20.28 2.99 -21.40
C THR A 95 18.91 2.60 -21.98
N LEU A 96 18.81 1.44 -22.62
CA LEU A 96 17.54 0.93 -23.13
C LEU A 96 16.54 0.67 -22.01
N ILE A 97 16.96 0.03 -20.91
CA ILE A 97 16.09 -0.24 -19.77
C ILE A 97 15.61 1.08 -19.15
N VAL A 98 16.52 2.03 -18.91
CA VAL A 98 16.17 3.35 -18.34
C VAL A 98 15.25 4.13 -19.28
N PHE A 99 15.46 4.04 -20.61
CA PHE A 99 14.57 4.65 -21.60
C PHE A 99 13.18 4.04 -21.57
N LEU A 100 13.05 2.70 -21.53
CA LEU A 100 11.77 2.01 -21.44
C LEU A 100 11.02 2.37 -20.13
N LEU A 101 11.72 2.47 -19.02
CA LEU A 101 11.14 2.93 -17.73
C LEU A 101 10.67 4.39 -17.77
N GLY A 102 11.29 5.22 -18.61
CA GLY A 102 10.95 6.63 -18.80
C GLY A 102 9.81 6.91 -19.78
N LEU A 103 9.41 5.91 -20.62
CA LEU A 103 8.36 6.07 -21.63
C LEU A 103 6.97 6.44 -21.07
N PRO A 104 6.50 5.90 -19.93
CA PRO A 104 5.24 6.34 -19.35
C PRO A 104 5.32 7.81 -18.95
N LYS A 105 4.47 8.68 -19.53
CA LYS A 105 4.33 10.09 -19.13
C LYS A 105 3.71 10.16 -17.73
N LEU A 106 4.47 9.85 -16.70
CA LEU A 106 4.03 9.87 -15.33
C LEU A 106 3.84 11.31 -14.85
N LYS A 107 2.58 11.73 -14.67
CA LYS A 107 2.22 13.06 -14.17
C LYS A 107 2.59 13.24 -12.69
N SER A 108 2.76 12.16 -11.94
CA SER A 108 3.05 12.19 -10.51
C SER A 108 4.53 12.45 -10.20
N HIS A 109 4.80 13.42 -9.33
CA HIS A 109 6.13 13.68 -8.79
C HIS A 109 6.75 12.46 -8.08
N ARG A 110 5.91 11.69 -7.36
CA ARG A 110 6.33 10.46 -6.63
C ARG A 110 6.85 9.40 -7.60
N ALA A 111 6.16 9.15 -8.69
CA ALA A 111 6.56 8.17 -9.69
C ALA A 111 7.88 8.54 -10.38
N ARG A 112 8.13 9.82 -10.65
CA ARG A 112 9.41 10.31 -11.18
C ARG A 112 10.58 10.08 -10.22
N SER A 113 10.36 10.30 -8.92
CA SER A 113 11.37 10.03 -7.90
C SER A 113 11.73 8.54 -7.82
N VAL A 114 10.74 7.65 -7.88
CA VAL A 114 10.96 6.19 -7.87
C VAL A 114 11.78 5.77 -9.10
N ILE A 115 11.42 6.24 -10.30
CA ILE A 115 12.19 5.93 -11.52
C ILE A 115 13.63 6.45 -11.42
N SER A 116 13.85 7.63 -10.86
CA SER A 116 15.19 8.18 -10.65
C SER A 116 16.03 7.28 -9.74
N VAL A 117 15.46 6.76 -8.66
CA VAL A 117 16.15 5.84 -7.74
C VAL A 117 16.47 4.52 -8.46
N ILE A 118 15.51 3.93 -9.18
CA ILE A 118 15.72 2.70 -9.95
C ILE A 118 16.80 2.90 -11.00
N SER A 119 16.78 4.02 -11.74
CA SER A 119 17.81 4.35 -12.74
C SER A 119 19.20 4.48 -12.13
N SER A 120 19.30 5.07 -10.93
CA SER A 120 20.57 5.16 -10.22
C SER A 120 21.08 3.79 -9.78
N LEU A 121 20.19 2.94 -9.28
CA LEU A 121 20.52 1.56 -8.90
C LEU A 121 21.03 0.75 -10.11
N MET A 122 20.35 0.87 -11.26
CA MET A 122 20.77 0.21 -12.50
C MET A 122 22.18 0.64 -12.95
N LYS A 123 22.54 1.91 -12.79
CA LYS A 123 23.89 2.40 -13.07
C LYS A 123 24.95 1.76 -12.18
N TYR A 124 24.68 1.61 -10.88
CA TYR A 124 25.62 0.93 -9.97
C TYR A 124 25.77 -0.55 -10.32
N ILE A 125 24.67 -1.25 -10.67
CA ILE A 125 24.72 -2.64 -11.11
C ILE A 125 25.53 -2.75 -12.40
N ALA A 126 25.27 -1.91 -13.40
CA ALA A 126 26.01 -1.88 -14.65
C ALA A 126 27.53 -1.63 -14.41
N ALA A 127 27.88 -0.71 -13.52
CA ALA A 127 29.26 -0.45 -13.16
C ALA A 127 29.96 -1.67 -12.54
N ILE A 128 29.29 -2.40 -11.64
CA ILE A 128 29.83 -3.64 -11.05
C ILE A 128 30.02 -4.71 -12.12
N VAL A 129 29.05 -4.89 -13.03
CA VAL A 129 29.14 -5.86 -14.14
C VAL A 129 30.30 -5.51 -15.07
N ILE A 130 30.43 -4.23 -15.45
CA ILE A 130 31.54 -3.77 -16.30
C ILE A 130 32.89 -4.03 -15.61
N LEU A 131 32.99 -3.74 -14.32
CA LEU A 131 34.21 -3.96 -13.56
C LEU A 131 34.59 -5.45 -13.50
N CYS A 132 33.67 -6.30 -13.07
CA CYS A 132 33.93 -7.74 -12.93
C CYS A 132 34.22 -8.39 -14.29
N TRP A 133 33.39 -8.11 -15.31
CA TRP A 133 33.55 -8.72 -16.63
C TRP A 133 34.80 -8.18 -17.35
N GLY A 134 35.07 -6.87 -17.23
CA GLY A 134 36.30 -6.27 -17.79
C GLY A 134 37.55 -6.86 -17.20
N LEU A 135 37.63 -7.00 -15.84
CA LEU A 135 38.75 -7.66 -15.17
C LEU A 135 38.94 -9.13 -15.62
N SER A 136 37.82 -9.85 -15.81
CA SER A 136 37.84 -11.23 -16.28
C SER A 136 38.42 -11.35 -17.70
N ILE A 137 38.09 -10.42 -18.61
CA ILE A 137 38.68 -10.39 -19.97
C ILE A 137 40.21 -10.12 -19.94
N LEU A 138 40.65 -9.35 -18.96
CA LEU A 138 42.08 -9.06 -18.74
C LEU A 138 42.81 -10.21 -18.02
N GLY A 139 42.15 -11.36 -17.77
CA GLY A 139 42.76 -12.54 -17.16
C GLY A 139 42.76 -12.53 -15.63
N VAL A 140 42.14 -11.53 -14.99
CA VAL A 140 42.03 -11.50 -13.51
C VAL A 140 40.97 -12.48 -13.05
N ASN A 141 41.30 -13.31 -12.06
CA ASN A 141 40.28 -14.20 -11.45
C ASN A 141 39.31 -13.41 -10.57
N VAL A 142 38.13 -13.19 -11.09
CA VAL A 142 37.06 -12.42 -10.42
C VAL A 142 36.12 -13.28 -9.57
N SER A 143 36.36 -14.58 -9.45
CA SER A 143 35.47 -15.52 -8.74
C SER A 143 35.17 -15.09 -7.31
N THR A 144 36.18 -14.64 -6.56
CA THR A 144 36.02 -14.15 -5.19
C THR A 144 35.19 -12.85 -5.12
N ILE A 145 35.39 -11.96 -6.08
CA ILE A 145 34.64 -10.69 -6.18
C ILE A 145 33.17 -11.00 -6.46
N VAL A 146 32.91 -11.86 -7.46
CA VAL A 146 31.54 -12.26 -7.84
C VAL A 146 30.85 -13.00 -6.68
N ALA A 147 31.57 -13.89 -5.98
CA ALA A 147 31.03 -14.56 -4.79
C ALA A 147 30.65 -13.56 -3.69
N SER A 148 31.53 -12.57 -3.42
CA SER A 148 31.27 -11.54 -2.41
C SER A 148 30.07 -10.66 -2.78
N VAL A 149 29.93 -10.24 -4.06
CA VAL A 149 28.79 -9.50 -4.58
C VAL A 149 27.52 -10.35 -4.46
N GLY A 150 27.62 -11.66 -4.73
CA GLY A 150 26.51 -12.60 -4.58
C GLY A 150 25.97 -12.68 -3.14
N ILE A 151 26.86 -12.70 -2.13
CA ILE A 151 26.47 -12.66 -0.71
C ILE A 151 25.74 -11.35 -0.38
N VAL A 152 26.28 -10.20 -0.83
CA VAL A 152 25.62 -8.90 -0.62
C VAL A 152 24.24 -8.87 -1.30
N ALA A 153 24.14 -9.38 -2.53
CA ALA A 153 22.88 -9.46 -3.27
C ALA A 153 21.85 -10.34 -2.54
N LEU A 154 22.28 -11.44 -1.93
CA LEU A 154 21.44 -12.32 -1.14
C LEU A 154 20.89 -11.60 0.10
N ILE A 155 21.73 -10.86 0.83
CA ILE A 155 21.31 -10.07 2.00
C ILE A 155 20.28 -9.01 1.59
N VAL A 156 20.53 -8.29 0.49
CA VAL A 156 19.58 -7.29 -0.04
C VAL A 156 18.29 -7.96 -0.49
N GLY A 157 18.37 -9.13 -1.13
CA GLY A 157 17.21 -9.93 -1.55
C GLY A 157 16.31 -10.32 -0.36
N PHE A 158 16.88 -10.86 0.70
CA PHE A 158 16.13 -11.18 1.93
C PHE A 158 15.51 -9.93 2.57
N SER A 159 16.22 -8.80 2.54
CA SER A 159 15.69 -7.54 3.06
C SER A 159 14.50 -7.01 2.23
N ALA A 160 14.44 -7.34 0.96
CA ALA A 160 13.37 -6.93 0.04
C ALA A 160 12.23 -7.96 -0.08
N GLU A 161 12.36 -9.15 0.52
CA GLU A 161 11.43 -10.27 0.36
C GLU A 161 9.98 -9.88 0.64
N SER A 162 9.71 -9.18 1.76
CA SER A 162 8.36 -8.75 2.13
C SER A 162 7.75 -7.78 1.11
N LEU A 163 8.57 -6.88 0.54
CA LEU A 163 8.10 -5.94 -0.48
C LEU A 163 7.71 -6.67 -1.77
N ILE A 164 8.49 -7.65 -2.17
CA ILE A 164 8.21 -8.49 -3.35
C ILE A 164 6.95 -9.32 -3.10
N ALA A 165 6.83 -9.93 -1.92
CA ALA A 165 5.65 -10.69 -1.52
C ALA A 165 4.39 -9.82 -1.56
N ASP A 166 4.43 -8.58 -1.05
CA ASP A 166 3.30 -7.64 -1.09
C ASP A 166 2.84 -7.37 -2.53
N VAL A 167 3.78 -7.11 -3.44
CA VAL A 167 3.48 -6.79 -4.85
C VAL A 167 2.91 -8.00 -5.58
N VAL A 168 3.53 -9.17 -5.41
CA VAL A 168 3.09 -10.42 -6.04
C VAL A 168 1.70 -10.80 -5.54
N THR A 169 1.48 -10.80 -4.22
CA THR A 169 0.18 -11.13 -3.64
C THR A 169 -0.89 -10.14 -4.10
N GLY A 170 -0.59 -8.83 -4.10
CA GLY A 170 -1.53 -7.81 -4.59
C GLY A 170 -1.94 -8.03 -6.06
N ALA A 171 -0.99 -8.40 -6.93
CA ALA A 171 -1.28 -8.74 -8.30
C ALA A 171 -2.21 -9.97 -8.40
N PHE A 172 -1.90 -11.06 -7.69
CA PHE A 172 -2.74 -12.26 -7.69
C PHE A 172 -4.15 -12.01 -7.15
N MET A 173 -4.30 -11.22 -6.08
CA MET A 173 -5.60 -10.86 -5.52
C MET A 173 -6.52 -10.18 -6.55
N ILE A 174 -5.94 -9.29 -7.37
CA ILE A 174 -6.70 -8.65 -8.46
C ILE A 174 -7.06 -9.66 -9.56
N PHE A 175 -6.12 -10.53 -9.96
CA PHE A 175 -6.38 -11.52 -11.01
C PHE A 175 -7.40 -12.60 -10.60
N GLU A 176 -7.35 -13.04 -9.35
CA GLU A 176 -8.25 -14.07 -8.81
C GLU A 176 -9.59 -13.50 -8.35
N ASN A 177 -9.73 -12.18 -8.34
CA ASN A 177 -10.96 -11.48 -7.97
C ASN A 177 -11.51 -11.88 -6.59
N HIS A 178 -10.62 -12.02 -5.61
CA HIS A 178 -11.01 -12.40 -4.24
C HIS A 178 -11.90 -11.35 -3.58
N TYR A 179 -11.66 -10.08 -3.87
CA TYR A 179 -12.48 -8.92 -3.48
C TYR A 179 -12.16 -7.72 -4.38
N ASN A 180 -13.08 -6.78 -4.43
CA ASN A 180 -12.98 -5.55 -5.22
C ASN A 180 -13.06 -4.30 -4.33
N VAL A 181 -12.68 -3.15 -4.90
CA VAL A 181 -12.97 -1.87 -4.27
C VAL A 181 -14.48 -1.70 -4.16
N GLY A 182 -14.95 -1.42 -2.95
CA GLY A 182 -16.37 -1.33 -2.61
C GLY A 182 -16.88 -2.55 -1.85
N ASP A 183 -16.22 -3.70 -1.91
CA ASP A 183 -16.62 -4.89 -1.15
C ASP A 183 -16.42 -4.68 0.36
N ILE A 184 -17.30 -5.28 1.15
CA ILE A 184 -17.12 -5.36 2.60
C ILE A 184 -16.42 -6.66 2.94
N ILE A 185 -15.23 -6.54 3.51
CA ILE A 185 -14.41 -7.68 3.92
C ILE A 185 -14.10 -7.62 5.41
N GLU A 186 -13.68 -8.75 5.94
CA GLU A 186 -13.18 -8.85 7.31
C GLU A 186 -11.79 -9.50 7.29
N VAL A 187 -10.82 -8.81 7.91
CA VAL A 187 -9.42 -9.22 8.01
C VAL A 187 -8.95 -9.01 9.44
N ASP A 188 -8.49 -10.08 10.10
CA ASP A 188 -8.04 -10.06 11.50
C ASP A 188 -9.08 -9.42 12.44
N GLY A 189 -10.36 -9.76 12.27
CA GLY A 189 -11.46 -9.22 13.08
C GLY A 189 -11.86 -7.77 12.76
N PHE A 190 -11.18 -7.11 11.81
CA PHE A 190 -11.55 -5.78 11.35
C PHE A 190 -12.45 -5.89 10.12
N ARG A 191 -13.71 -5.48 10.27
CA ARG A 191 -14.71 -5.46 9.21
C ARG A 191 -14.82 -4.04 8.64
N GLY A 192 -14.73 -3.90 7.31
CA GLY A 192 -14.89 -2.62 6.63
C GLY A 192 -14.99 -2.74 5.13
N THR A 193 -15.25 -1.63 4.47
CA THR A 193 -15.31 -1.52 3.01
C THR A 193 -13.90 -1.32 2.45
N VAL A 194 -13.55 -2.05 1.40
CA VAL A 194 -12.31 -1.85 0.65
C VAL A 194 -12.40 -0.52 -0.09
N THR A 195 -11.56 0.43 0.28
CA THR A 195 -11.54 1.77 -0.33
C THR A 195 -10.47 1.92 -1.40
N ASP A 196 -9.37 1.19 -1.27
CA ASP A 196 -8.28 1.22 -2.26
C ASP A 196 -7.49 -0.09 -2.22
N ILE A 197 -7.08 -0.56 -3.41
CA ILE A 197 -6.19 -1.69 -3.59
C ILE A 197 -4.94 -1.19 -4.29
N GLY A 198 -3.90 -0.92 -3.49
CA GLY A 198 -2.61 -0.46 -3.98
C GLY A 198 -1.69 -1.62 -4.37
N ILE A 199 -0.53 -1.27 -4.96
CA ILE A 199 0.48 -2.25 -5.37
C ILE A 199 0.97 -3.10 -4.19
N ARG A 200 1.10 -2.49 -2.99
CA ARG A 200 1.67 -3.12 -1.79
C ARG A 200 0.67 -3.27 -0.65
N THR A 201 -0.34 -2.40 -0.59
CA THR A 201 -1.26 -2.31 0.55
C THR A 201 -2.69 -2.19 0.08
N THR A 202 -3.60 -2.77 0.83
CA THR A 202 -5.04 -2.57 0.71
C THR A 202 -5.55 -1.72 1.87
N CYS A 203 -6.42 -0.75 1.58
CA CYS A 203 -7.06 0.12 2.56
C CYS A 203 -8.50 -0.33 2.80
N ILE A 204 -8.87 -0.48 4.07
CA ILE A 204 -10.20 -0.91 4.50
C ILE A 204 -10.75 0.13 5.48
N THR A 205 -11.95 0.64 5.24
CA THR A 205 -12.60 1.66 6.07
C THR A 205 -13.81 1.07 6.78
N ASP A 206 -13.85 1.17 8.10
CA ASP A 206 -14.98 0.72 8.90
C ASP A 206 -16.15 1.74 8.90
N PRO A 207 -17.35 1.39 9.40
CA PRO A 207 -18.47 2.32 9.49
C PRO A 207 -18.21 3.55 10.38
N ALA A 208 -17.24 3.49 11.29
CA ALA A 208 -16.82 4.62 12.13
C ALA A 208 -15.77 5.51 11.44
N GLN A 209 -15.46 5.24 10.16
CA GLN A 209 -14.47 5.97 9.34
C GLN A 209 -13.02 5.74 9.77
N ASN A 210 -12.72 4.68 10.54
CA ASN A 210 -11.34 4.27 10.79
C ASN A 210 -10.79 3.54 9.56
N ILE A 211 -9.56 3.86 9.18
CA ILE A 211 -8.88 3.25 8.03
C ILE A 211 -7.83 2.27 8.53
N LYS A 212 -7.97 0.99 8.20
CA LYS A 212 -6.95 -0.03 8.38
C LYS A 212 -6.18 -0.20 7.07
N ILE A 213 -4.87 0.00 7.12
CA ILE A 213 -3.96 -0.22 6.00
C ILE A 213 -3.26 -1.54 6.26
N VAL A 214 -3.42 -2.49 5.35
CA VAL A 214 -2.87 -3.84 5.47
C VAL A 214 -1.94 -4.11 4.30
N ASN A 215 -0.77 -4.68 4.55
CA ASN A 215 0.11 -5.15 3.50
C ASN A 215 -0.56 -6.31 2.75
N ASN A 216 -0.46 -6.33 1.42
CA ASN A 216 -1.10 -7.36 0.61
C ASN A 216 -0.65 -8.78 0.98
N SER A 217 0.64 -8.98 1.31
CA SER A 217 1.16 -10.27 1.77
C SER A 217 0.62 -10.73 3.14
N ALA A 218 0.08 -9.78 3.94
CA ALA A 218 -0.56 -10.07 5.21
C ALA A 218 -2.07 -10.29 5.08
N MET A 219 -2.65 -10.08 3.91
CA MET A 219 -4.07 -10.31 3.60
C MET A 219 -4.35 -11.82 3.48
N LYS A 220 -4.18 -12.53 4.60
CA LYS A 220 -4.48 -13.95 4.71
C LYS A 220 -5.85 -14.13 5.38
N ASN A 221 -6.57 -15.20 5.02
CA ASN A 221 -7.86 -15.55 5.63
C ASN A 221 -8.90 -14.42 5.54
N ILE A 222 -9.09 -13.89 4.34
CA ILE A 222 -10.08 -12.86 4.07
C ILE A 222 -11.48 -13.48 4.07
N LEU A 223 -12.40 -12.86 4.81
CA LEU A 223 -13.82 -13.17 4.70
C LEU A 223 -14.48 -12.08 3.85
N ASN A 224 -14.81 -12.39 2.60
CA ASN A 224 -15.60 -11.50 1.74
C ASN A 224 -17.08 -11.67 2.09
N ARG A 225 -17.73 -10.58 2.53
CA ARG A 225 -19.14 -10.55 2.93
C ARG A 225 -20.05 -10.02 1.82
N SER A 226 -19.48 -9.40 0.78
CA SER A 226 -20.24 -8.78 -0.32
C SER A 226 -20.45 -9.69 -1.53
N ASP A 227 -19.78 -10.86 -1.57
CA ASP A 227 -19.92 -11.80 -2.69
C ASP A 227 -21.34 -12.33 -2.86
N LYS A 228 -22.11 -12.42 -1.75
CA LYS A 228 -23.50 -12.89 -1.73
C LYS A 228 -24.34 -12.03 -0.79
N MET A 229 -25.66 -12.18 -0.91
CA MET A 229 -26.59 -11.56 0.03
C MET A 229 -26.30 -12.04 1.46
N SER A 230 -26.30 -11.09 2.37
CA SER A 230 -26.12 -11.34 3.80
C SER A 230 -27.44 -11.61 4.51
N ARG A 231 -27.36 -12.31 5.63
CA ARG A 231 -28.52 -12.64 6.46
C ARG A 231 -28.55 -11.71 7.66
N SER A 232 -29.56 -10.85 7.70
CA SER A 232 -29.91 -10.12 8.92
C SER A 232 -30.77 -11.00 9.79
N ILE A 233 -30.37 -11.23 11.04
CA ILE A 233 -31.09 -12.09 12.00
C ILE A 233 -31.62 -11.20 13.11
N SER A 234 -32.86 -11.47 13.54
CA SER A 234 -33.53 -10.81 14.65
C SER A 234 -34.16 -11.86 15.55
N ASP A 235 -33.90 -11.77 16.83
CA ASP A 235 -34.46 -12.61 17.86
C ASP A 235 -35.41 -11.76 18.73
N ILE A 236 -36.63 -12.26 18.94
CA ILE A 236 -37.60 -11.59 19.78
C ILE A 236 -38.18 -12.57 20.80
N GLY A 237 -38.20 -12.16 22.07
CA GLY A 237 -38.77 -12.96 23.15
C GLY A 237 -40.26 -12.77 23.29
N ILE A 238 -41.00 -13.86 23.52
CA ILE A 238 -42.42 -13.88 23.86
C ILE A 238 -42.63 -14.56 25.20
N PRO A 239 -43.72 -14.26 25.95
CA PRO A 239 -44.03 -14.95 27.20
C PRO A 239 -44.31 -16.45 26.99
N TYR A 240 -43.98 -17.29 27.95
CA TYR A 240 -44.24 -18.73 27.92
C TYR A 240 -45.75 -19.09 27.82
N GLY A 241 -46.64 -18.19 28.31
CA GLY A 241 -48.07 -18.36 28.22
C GLY A 241 -48.70 -17.96 26.89
N THR A 242 -47.89 -17.55 25.88
CA THR A 242 -48.41 -17.16 24.57
C THR A 242 -48.92 -18.39 23.81
N ASP A 243 -50.08 -18.27 23.18
CA ASP A 243 -50.57 -19.27 22.23
C ASP A 243 -49.73 -19.25 20.95
N LEU A 244 -48.73 -20.15 20.92
CA LEU A 244 -47.74 -20.19 19.85
C LEU A 244 -48.36 -20.58 18.51
N GLU A 245 -49.37 -21.49 18.50
CA GLU A 245 -50.02 -21.96 17.25
C GLU A 245 -50.75 -20.81 16.56
N ASN A 246 -51.52 -20.03 17.32
CA ASN A 246 -52.24 -18.87 16.78
C ASN A 246 -51.26 -17.75 16.36
N LEU A 247 -50.16 -17.53 17.10
CA LEU A 247 -49.16 -16.57 16.73
C LEU A 247 -48.45 -16.99 15.43
N GLU A 248 -48.02 -18.24 15.32
CA GLU A 248 -47.36 -18.78 14.11
C GLU A 248 -48.27 -18.69 12.88
N ALA A 249 -49.55 -18.88 13.04
CA ALA A 249 -50.52 -18.70 11.95
C ALA A 249 -50.62 -17.24 11.46
N ALA A 250 -50.36 -16.25 12.34
CA ALA A 250 -50.40 -14.83 12.00
C ALA A 250 -49.09 -14.30 11.45
N ILE A 251 -47.96 -14.95 11.74
CA ILE A 251 -46.60 -14.52 11.32
C ILE A 251 -46.48 -14.29 9.80
N PRO A 252 -46.99 -15.15 8.90
CA PRO A 252 -46.83 -14.93 7.46
C PRO A 252 -47.38 -13.59 6.98
N ALA A 253 -48.55 -13.19 7.50
CA ALA A 253 -49.17 -11.90 7.15
C ALA A 253 -48.31 -10.71 7.68
N LEU A 254 -47.78 -10.84 8.87
CA LEU A 254 -46.88 -9.84 9.44
C LEU A 254 -45.57 -9.71 8.61
N MET A 255 -45.00 -10.84 8.19
CA MET A 255 -43.78 -10.83 7.33
C MET A 255 -44.09 -10.13 6.01
N GLN A 256 -45.25 -10.34 5.42
CA GLN A 256 -45.65 -9.66 4.19
C GLN A 256 -45.79 -8.14 4.42
N GLU A 257 -46.42 -7.71 5.54
CA GLU A 257 -46.57 -6.30 5.89
C GLU A 257 -45.17 -5.62 6.04
N ILE A 258 -44.22 -6.28 6.70
CA ILE A 258 -42.83 -5.78 6.89
C ILE A 258 -42.13 -5.69 5.55
N TYR A 259 -42.21 -6.71 4.72
CA TYR A 259 -41.60 -6.72 3.40
C TYR A 259 -42.13 -5.59 2.51
N ASP A 260 -43.46 -5.39 2.50
CA ASP A 260 -44.08 -4.36 1.67
C ASP A 260 -43.64 -2.92 2.03
N LYS A 261 -43.30 -2.69 3.30
CA LYS A 261 -42.76 -1.40 3.78
C LYS A 261 -41.30 -1.17 3.42
N HIS A 262 -40.50 -2.24 3.27
CA HIS A 262 -39.05 -2.16 3.18
C HIS A 262 -38.48 -2.93 1.98
N ARG A 263 -39.19 -2.93 0.85
CA ARG A 263 -38.80 -3.62 -0.41
C ARG A 263 -37.49 -3.10 -1.01
N ASP A 264 -37.15 -1.86 -0.71
CA ASP A 264 -35.92 -1.24 -1.16
C ASP A 264 -34.65 -1.85 -0.52
N MET A 265 -34.77 -2.31 0.74
CA MET A 265 -33.68 -2.87 1.52
C MET A 265 -33.71 -4.41 1.52
N MET A 266 -34.90 -5.01 1.60
CA MET A 266 -35.08 -6.45 1.73
C MET A 266 -35.13 -7.15 0.37
N LYS A 267 -34.20 -8.08 0.13
CA LYS A 267 -34.13 -8.80 -1.16
C LYS A 267 -35.14 -9.95 -1.29
N ASP A 268 -35.64 -10.44 -0.16
CA ASP A 268 -36.62 -11.53 -0.10
C ASP A 268 -37.55 -11.28 1.08
N LEU A 269 -38.66 -11.98 1.09
CA LEU A 269 -39.61 -11.98 2.20
C LEU A 269 -38.90 -12.43 3.49
N PRO A 270 -39.01 -11.67 4.61
CA PRO A 270 -38.49 -12.13 5.89
C PRO A 270 -39.06 -13.50 6.27
N LYS A 271 -38.22 -14.35 6.83
CA LYS A 271 -38.59 -15.75 7.17
C LYS A 271 -38.59 -15.93 8.67
N TYR A 272 -39.64 -16.55 9.17
CA TYR A 272 -39.69 -17.10 10.50
C TYR A 272 -38.93 -18.43 10.51
N LEU A 273 -37.95 -18.58 11.40
CA LEU A 273 -37.13 -19.78 11.50
C LEU A 273 -37.58 -20.73 12.63
N GLY A 274 -38.52 -20.29 13.45
CA GLY A 274 -39.03 -21.07 14.58
C GLY A 274 -38.52 -20.57 15.94
N VAL A 275 -38.75 -21.37 16.96
CA VAL A 275 -38.24 -21.16 18.32
C VAL A 275 -36.76 -21.43 18.31
N ASN A 276 -35.97 -20.40 18.65
CA ASN A 276 -34.52 -20.48 18.71
C ASN A 276 -34.00 -20.94 20.07
N GLU A 277 -34.64 -20.48 21.13
CA GLU A 277 -34.20 -20.73 22.51
C GLU A 277 -35.37 -20.66 23.48
N LEU A 278 -35.34 -21.50 24.52
CA LEU A 278 -36.17 -21.41 25.69
C LEU A 278 -35.37 -20.71 26.80
N GLY A 279 -35.44 -19.37 26.81
CA GLY A 279 -34.66 -18.55 27.75
C GLY A 279 -35.28 -18.46 29.15
N ASP A 280 -34.58 -17.89 30.11
CA ASP A 280 -35.01 -17.82 31.52
C ASP A 280 -36.36 -17.12 31.74
N SER A 281 -36.72 -16.18 30.89
CA SER A 281 -37.96 -15.38 31.05
C SER A 281 -38.81 -15.28 29.78
N ALA A 282 -38.37 -15.90 28.68
CA ALA A 282 -39.00 -15.78 27.37
C ALA A 282 -38.75 -17.00 26.49
N VAL A 283 -39.68 -17.30 25.60
CA VAL A 283 -39.45 -18.14 24.41
C VAL A 283 -38.91 -17.23 23.31
N VAL A 284 -37.72 -17.50 22.80
CA VAL A 284 -37.05 -16.66 21.79
C VAL A 284 -37.37 -17.18 20.40
N LEU A 285 -38.02 -16.34 19.60
CA LEU A 285 -38.36 -16.61 18.20
C LEU A 285 -37.34 -15.96 17.29
N ARG A 286 -36.86 -16.69 16.28
CA ARG A 286 -35.85 -16.19 15.31
C ARG A 286 -36.46 -15.87 13.96
N PHE A 287 -36.12 -14.70 13.48
CA PHE A 287 -36.45 -14.18 12.16
C PHE A 287 -35.20 -13.89 11.36
N MET A 288 -35.29 -13.98 10.05
CA MET A 288 -34.19 -13.74 9.14
C MET A 288 -34.68 -13.06 7.87
N VAL A 289 -33.86 -12.16 7.33
CA VAL A 289 -34.06 -11.56 6.01
C VAL A 289 -32.77 -11.47 5.24
N TYR A 290 -32.81 -11.62 3.92
CA TYR A 290 -31.66 -11.39 3.04
C TYR A 290 -31.63 -9.93 2.63
N VAL A 291 -30.41 -9.35 2.77
CA VAL A 291 -30.12 -7.94 2.44
C VAL A 291 -28.73 -7.82 1.85
N ASP A 292 -28.41 -6.67 1.28
CA ASP A 292 -27.03 -6.35 0.96
C ASP A 292 -26.21 -6.18 2.25
N GLU A 293 -24.94 -6.51 2.23
CA GLU A 293 -24.08 -6.46 3.44
C GLU A 293 -23.99 -5.05 4.03
N SER A 294 -24.07 -4.00 3.19
CA SER A 294 -24.14 -2.60 3.63
C SER A 294 -25.32 -2.31 4.55
N ASP A 295 -26.42 -3.01 4.34
CA ASP A 295 -27.71 -2.75 5.01
C ASP A 295 -27.98 -3.66 6.21
N ILE A 296 -27.06 -4.62 6.49
CA ILE A 296 -27.30 -5.65 7.52
C ILE A 296 -27.68 -5.07 8.89
N PHE A 297 -27.01 -4.00 9.32
CA PHE A 297 -27.31 -3.36 10.61
C PHE A 297 -28.59 -2.53 10.59
N ALA A 298 -28.89 -1.89 9.46
CA ALA A 298 -30.13 -1.15 9.28
C ALA A 298 -31.33 -2.11 9.24
N ALA A 299 -31.22 -3.19 8.48
CA ALA A 299 -32.22 -4.22 8.37
C ALA A 299 -32.53 -4.89 9.72
N THR A 300 -31.50 -5.20 10.52
CA THR A 300 -31.70 -5.74 11.88
C THR A 300 -32.52 -4.80 12.75
N ARG A 301 -32.21 -3.48 12.73
CA ARG A 301 -32.96 -2.48 13.52
C ARG A 301 -34.41 -2.34 13.04
N VAL A 302 -34.62 -2.31 11.72
CA VAL A 302 -35.97 -2.23 11.11
C VAL A 302 -36.78 -3.46 11.44
N LEU A 303 -36.19 -4.64 11.29
CA LEU A 303 -36.85 -5.92 11.57
C LEU A 303 -37.25 -6.01 13.06
N ASN A 304 -36.34 -5.67 13.98
CA ASN A 304 -36.62 -5.62 15.42
C ASN A 304 -37.76 -4.66 15.75
N HIS A 305 -37.74 -3.47 15.15
CA HIS A 305 -38.80 -2.46 15.37
C HIS A 305 -40.16 -2.92 14.88
N ASP A 306 -40.23 -3.44 13.65
CA ASP A 306 -41.49 -3.80 13.04
C ASP A 306 -42.04 -5.10 13.62
N LEU A 307 -41.20 -6.06 14.01
CA LEU A 307 -41.58 -7.23 14.79
C LEU A 307 -42.19 -6.83 16.13
N LEU A 308 -41.56 -5.91 16.87
CA LEU A 308 -42.09 -5.43 18.14
C LEU A 308 -43.48 -4.80 17.99
N LEU A 309 -43.68 -3.95 16.97
CA LEU A 309 -44.97 -3.33 16.69
C LEU A 309 -46.00 -4.33 16.23
N GLY A 310 -45.62 -5.27 15.35
CA GLY A 310 -46.46 -6.32 14.85
C GLY A 310 -46.96 -7.24 15.97
N PHE A 311 -46.11 -7.67 16.86
CA PHE A 311 -46.46 -8.52 17.98
C PHE A 311 -47.42 -7.81 18.95
N ARG A 312 -47.19 -6.52 19.23
CA ARG A 312 -48.14 -5.71 20.00
C ARG A 312 -49.54 -5.65 19.37
N LYS A 313 -49.62 -5.50 18.03
CA LYS A 313 -50.89 -5.55 17.30
C LYS A 313 -51.61 -6.91 17.44
N LEU A 314 -50.83 -7.99 17.55
CA LEU A 314 -51.31 -9.36 17.75
C LEU A 314 -51.60 -9.66 19.24
N GLY A 315 -51.46 -8.70 20.13
CA GLY A 315 -51.70 -8.86 21.56
C GLY A 315 -50.56 -9.59 22.32
N VAL A 316 -49.39 -9.72 21.72
CA VAL A 316 -48.22 -10.34 22.35
C VAL A 316 -47.28 -9.25 22.80
N GLU A 317 -46.98 -9.20 24.09
CA GLU A 317 -45.99 -8.26 24.69
C GLU A 317 -44.68 -8.97 24.91
N VAL A 318 -43.59 -8.23 24.72
CA VAL A 318 -42.24 -8.71 25.07
C VAL A 318 -42.12 -8.77 26.60
N PRO A 319 -41.82 -9.97 27.18
CA PRO A 319 -41.80 -10.12 28.64
C PRO A 319 -40.67 -9.38 29.30
N PHE A 320 -40.94 -8.82 30.49
CA PHE A 320 -39.90 -8.37 31.39
C PHE A 320 -39.25 -9.59 32.06
N PRO A 321 -38.06 -9.43 32.67
CA PRO A 321 -37.46 -10.47 33.47
C PRO A 321 -38.39 -10.98 34.54
N GLN A 322 -38.67 -12.29 34.57
CA GLN A 322 -39.55 -12.94 35.54
C GLN A 322 -38.73 -13.45 36.72
N ARG A 323 -39.29 -13.31 37.95
CA ARG A 323 -38.72 -13.86 39.18
C ARG A 323 -39.80 -14.44 40.06
N ASP A 324 -39.62 -15.69 40.46
CA ASP A 324 -40.43 -16.27 41.51
C ASP A 324 -39.89 -15.83 42.87
N VAL A 325 -40.74 -15.19 43.68
CA VAL A 325 -40.35 -14.71 44.99
C VAL A 325 -41.16 -15.47 46.06
N HIS A 326 -40.50 -16.35 46.80
CA HIS A 326 -41.10 -17.06 47.93
C HIS A 326 -40.86 -16.23 49.20
N LEU A 327 -41.93 -15.66 49.78
CA LEU A 327 -41.88 -14.96 51.05
C LEU A 327 -42.15 -15.97 52.20
N TYR A 328 -41.16 -16.25 52.97
CA TYR A 328 -41.30 -17.01 54.22
C TYR A 328 -41.65 -16.05 55.36
N GLN A 329 -42.80 -16.26 56.01
CA GLN A 329 -43.23 -15.54 57.22
C GLN A 329 -42.79 -16.27 58.46
#